data_a50f2de9aa5cf119544885b4d2a94b04
#
_entry.id   a50f2de9aa5cf119544885b4d2a94b04
#
_cell.length_a   1.000
_cell.length_b   1.000
_cell.length_c   1.000
_cell.angle_alpha   90.00
_cell.angle_beta   90.00
_cell.angle_gamma   90.00
#
_symmetry.space_group_name_H-M   'P 1'
#
loop_
_entity.id
_entity.type
_entity.pdbx_description
1 polymer ?
#
loop_
_entity_poly.entity_id
_entity_poly.type
_entity_poly.pdbx_seq_one_letter_code
_entity_poly.pdbx_strand_id
1 'polypeptide(L)'
;MEMPETSLTISRAGISMYGLYPSEEMDKDNMKLIPAMSIYSHVVYVKNIEKGRGVSYGQTFVADKPMTIATIPVGYGDGYPRNLSNKGYVLINGKKCNILGRVCMDQFMVDVTGMDVKEGDKVTLAGKDGSEEILIDDLAALAGTFNYEFVCDLGKRVPRVFVKDGKIVGTKDYFEDDYE
;
A
#
# COMPACT_ATOMS: atom_id res chain seq x y z
N MET A 1 12.98 24.32 -5.65
CA MET A 1 12.45 23.93 -6.94
C MET A 1 11.68 25.06 -7.60
N GLU A 2 10.69 25.66 -6.98
CA GLU A 2 10.00 26.85 -7.48
C GLU A 2 10.76 28.16 -7.21
N MET A 3 11.68 28.12 -6.24
CA MET A 3 12.49 29.25 -5.83
C MET A 3 13.97 28.85 -5.80
N PRO A 4 14.65 28.80 -6.96
CA PRO A 4 16.07 28.39 -7.04
C PRO A 4 17.00 29.28 -6.22
N GLU A 5 16.65 30.54 -5.98
CA GLU A 5 17.39 31.48 -5.16
C GLU A 5 17.47 31.07 -3.66
N THR A 6 16.58 30.17 -3.21
CA THR A 6 16.63 29.64 -1.83
C THR A 6 17.61 28.45 -1.69
N SER A 7 18.13 27.94 -2.78
CA SER A 7 19.15 26.87 -2.80
C SER A 7 20.50 27.45 -2.43
N LEU A 8 20.83 27.43 -1.12
CA LEU A 8 22.14 27.87 -0.64
C LEU A 8 23.21 26.78 -0.88
N THR A 9 24.15 26.65 0.06
CA THR A 9 25.24 25.65 -0.04
C THR A 9 24.79 24.23 0.23
N ILE A 10 23.69 24.01 0.94
CA ILE A 10 23.14 22.71 1.31
C ILE A 10 21.64 22.73 1.12
N SER A 11 21.10 21.72 0.43
CA SER A 11 19.67 21.50 0.27
C SER A 11 19.25 20.14 0.82
N ARG A 12 18.07 20.08 1.44
CA ARG A 12 17.44 18.83 1.89
C ARG A 12 16.26 18.52 0.97
N ALA A 13 16.40 17.49 0.13
CA ALA A 13 15.38 17.14 -0.85
C ALA A 13 14.10 16.56 -0.23
N GLY A 14 14.17 16.01 0.99
CA GLY A 14 13.02 15.50 1.72
C GLY A 14 12.25 14.42 0.95
N ILE A 15 10.92 14.48 1.00
CA ILE A 15 10.02 13.47 0.41
C ILE A 15 10.12 13.39 -1.11
N SER A 16 10.64 14.43 -1.77
CA SER A 16 10.87 14.44 -3.22
C SER A 16 11.83 13.33 -3.67
N MET A 17 12.70 12.83 -2.78
CA MET A 17 13.56 11.68 -3.06
C MET A 17 12.75 10.37 -3.22
N TYR A 18 11.55 10.30 -2.65
CA TYR A 18 10.61 9.19 -2.84
C TYR A 18 9.73 9.37 -4.09
N GLY A 19 9.92 10.48 -4.83
CA GLY A 19 9.08 10.80 -5.97
C GLY A 19 7.68 11.28 -5.59
N LEU A 20 7.53 11.81 -4.37
CA LEU A 20 6.27 12.33 -3.83
C LEU A 20 6.35 13.84 -3.66
N TYR A 21 5.22 14.54 -3.84
CA TYR A 21 5.16 15.98 -3.69
C TYR A 21 5.03 16.38 -2.21
N PRO A 22 5.71 17.46 -1.77
CA PRO A 22 5.65 17.93 -0.39
C PRO A 22 4.26 18.45 0.03
N SER A 23 3.49 18.98 -0.91
CA SER A 23 2.12 19.46 -0.69
C SER A 23 1.34 19.48 -2.01
N GLU A 24 0.01 19.58 -1.92
CA GLU A 24 -0.87 19.73 -3.08
C GLU A 24 -0.74 21.10 -3.77
N GLU A 25 -0.17 22.10 -3.09
CA GLU A 25 0.04 23.46 -3.59
C GLU A 25 1.22 23.57 -4.56
N MET A 26 2.05 22.52 -4.65
CA MET A 26 3.20 22.48 -5.55
C MET A 26 2.77 22.47 -7.01
N ASP A 27 3.44 23.29 -7.83
CA ASP A 27 3.29 23.24 -9.27
C ASP A 27 3.89 21.93 -9.84
N LYS A 28 3.01 20.97 -10.09
CA LYS A 28 3.39 19.63 -10.59
C LYS A 28 3.87 19.65 -12.06
N ASP A 29 3.61 20.73 -12.79
CA ASP A 29 4.06 20.88 -14.19
C ASP A 29 5.53 21.30 -14.27
N ASN A 30 6.02 22.04 -13.29
CA ASN A 30 7.42 22.48 -13.23
C ASN A 30 8.39 21.33 -12.95
N MET A 31 7.96 20.28 -12.27
CA MET A 31 8.79 19.12 -11.99
C MET A 31 7.93 17.86 -11.84
N LYS A 32 8.02 16.96 -12.79
CA LYS A 32 7.39 15.64 -12.71
C LYS A 32 8.21 14.72 -11.81
N LEU A 33 7.68 14.39 -10.66
CA LEU A 33 8.23 13.39 -9.76
C LEU A 33 7.69 12.00 -10.13
N ILE A 34 8.55 11.00 -10.06
CA ILE A 34 8.19 9.60 -10.34
C ILE A 34 8.26 8.85 -9.00
N PRO A 35 7.15 8.24 -8.52
CA PRO A 35 7.18 7.44 -7.30
C PRO A 35 8.26 6.37 -7.35
N ALA A 36 9.17 6.40 -6.38
CA ALA A 36 10.30 5.48 -6.28
C ALA A 36 9.99 4.24 -5.45
N MET A 37 8.84 4.22 -4.75
CA MET A 37 8.45 3.14 -3.85
C MET A 37 7.17 2.47 -4.32
N SER A 38 7.17 1.14 -4.27
CA SER A 38 5.97 0.31 -4.43
C SER A 38 5.89 -0.68 -3.27
N ILE A 39 4.67 -1.06 -2.88
CA ILE A 39 4.41 -1.99 -1.79
C ILE A 39 3.61 -3.16 -2.34
N TYR A 40 4.14 -4.35 -2.15
CA TYR A 40 3.54 -5.58 -2.64
C TYR A 40 3.33 -6.58 -1.51
N SER A 41 2.37 -7.46 -1.70
CA SER A 41 2.09 -8.63 -0.89
C SER A 41 1.56 -9.74 -1.79
N HIS A 42 0.96 -10.76 -1.20
CA HIS A 42 0.31 -11.85 -1.93
C HIS A 42 -0.95 -12.30 -1.20
N VAL A 43 -1.81 -13.01 -1.89
CA VAL A 43 -3.00 -13.64 -1.32
C VAL A 43 -2.57 -14.88 -0.53
N VAL A 44 -2.98 -15.00 0.73
CA VAL A 44 -2.68 -16.19 1.56
C VAL A 44 -3.87 -17.10 1.75
N TYR A 45 -5.09 -16.63 1.50
CA TYR A 45 -6.28 -17.44 1.64
C TYR A 45 -7.45 -16.86 0.84
N VAL A 46 -8.24 -17.71 0.20
CA VAL A 46 -9.47 -17.33 -0.51
C VAL A 46 -10.63 -18.18 -0.02
N LYS A 47 -11.77 -17.55 0.26
CA LYS A 47 -12.99 -18.28 0.66
C LYS A 47 -14.26 -17.60 0.21
N ASN A 48 -15.32 -18.40 0.06
CA ASN A 48 -16.68 -17.91 -0.09
C ASN A 48 -17.31 -17.66 1.28
N ILE A 49 -18.09 -16.60 1.37
CA ILE A 49 -18.90 -16.26 2.54
C ILE A 49 -20.36 -16.05 2.12
N GLU A 50 -21.26 -16.46 2.97
CA GLU A 50 -22.70 -16.29 2.76
C GLU A 50 -23.17 -14.89 3.17
N LYS A 51 -24.35 -14.50 2.64
CA LYS A 51 -25.06 -13.30 3.10
C LYS A 51 -25.23 -13.30 4.61
N GLY A 52 -25.03 -12.16 5.25
CA GLY A 52 -25.11 -11.97 6.68
C GLY A 52 -23.82 -12.30 7.44
N ARG A 53 -22.78 -12.80 6.77
CA ARG A 53 -21.49 -13.08 7.40
C ARG A 53 -20.72 -11.81 7.69
N GLY A 54 -20.35 -11.60 8.96
CA GLY A 54 -19.45 -10.51 9.34
C GLY A 54 -17.99 -10.79 8.99
N VAL A 55 -17.23 -9.74 8.64
CA VAL A 55 -15.83 -9.79 8.28
C VAL A 55 -15.00 -8.97 9.26
N SER A 56 -13.88 -9.53 9.72
CA SER A 56 -12.91 -8.91 10.62
C SER A 56 -13.47 -8.59 12.03
N TYR A 57 -12.62 -7.99 12.87
CA TYR A 57 -12.97 -7.62 14.25
C TYR A 57 -14.12 -6.62 14.31
N GLY A 58 -15.06 -6.89 15.21
CA GLY A 58 -16.24 -6.04 15.43
C GLY A 58 -17.23 -6.07 14.28
N GLN A 59 -17.03 -6.93 13.28
CA GLN A 59 -17.96 -7.16 12.16
C GLN A 59 -18.46 -5.83 11.54
N THR A 60 -17.55 -4.88 11.34
CA THR A 60 -17.88 -3.56 10.78
C THR A 60 -18.26 -3.60 9.29
N PHE A 61 -18.05 -4.75 8.67
CA PHE A 61 -18.60 -5.14 7.37
C PHE A 61 -19.40 -6.42 7.53
N VAL A 62 -20.58 -6.45 6.95
CA VAL A 62 -21.45 -7.64 6.88
C VAL A 62 -21.84 -7.86 5.43
N ALA A 63 -21.63 -9.06 4.92
CA ALA A 63 -21.95 -9.42 3.54
C ALA A 63 -23.46 -9.28 3.28
N ASP A 64 -23.86 -8.50 2.30
CA ASP A 64 -25.24 -8.30 1.87
C ASP A 64 -25.72 -9.36 0.87
N LYS A 65 -24.80 -10.12 0.30
CA LYS A 65 -24.97 -11.19 -0.66
C LYS A 65 -23.85 -12.22 -0.48
N PRO A 66 -23.92 -13.41 -1.11
CA PRO A 66 -22.77 -14.31 -1.18
C PRO A 66 -21.59 -13.62 -1.87
N MET A 67 -20.39 -13.73 -1.29
CA MET A 67 -19.18 -13.06 -1.75
C MET A 67 -17.98 -14.01 -1.70
N THR A 68 -16.97 -13.74 -2.52
CA THR A 68 -15.65 -14.34 -2.41
C THR A 68 -14.68 -13.29 -1.85
N ILE A 69 -13.98 -13.64 -0.77
CA ILE A 69 -13.02 -12.75 -0.12
C ILE A 69 -11.62 -13.37 -0.12
N ALA A 70 -10.61 -12.52 -0.24
CA ALA A 70 -9.20 -12.89 -0.10
C ALA A 70 -8.60 -12.27 1.16
N THR A 71 -7.69 -12.99 1.81
CA THR A 71 -6.92 -12.53 2.96
C THR A 71 -5.52 -12.13 2.51
N ILE A 72 -5.10 -10.94 2.93
CA ILE A 72 -3.80 -10.34 2.61
C ILE A 72 -2.99 -10.23 3.91
N PRO A 73 -1.77 -10.79 4.00
CA PRO A 73 -0.96 -10.84 5.22
C PRO A 73 -0.20 -9.52 5.42
N VAL A 74 -0.94 -8.43 5.58
CA VAL A 74 -0.43 -7.08 5.86
C VAL A 74 -1.39 -6.40 6.84
N GLY A 75 -0.85 -5.69 7.82
CA GLY A 75 -1.66 -4.97 8.78
C GLY A 75 -0.94 -3.77 9.41
N TYR A 76 -1.53 -3.22 10.47
CA TYR A 76 -0.95 -2.04 11.12
C TYR A 76 0.37 -2.37 11.87
N GLY A 77 0.66 -3.63 12.15
CA GLY A 77 1.96 -4.08 12.65
C GLY A 77 3.09 -3.91 11.64
N ASP A 78 2.76 -3.83 10.35
CA ASP A 78 3.69 -3.58 9.25
C ASP A 78 3.79 -2.08 8.92
N GLY A 79 2.91 -1.25 9.52
CA GLY A 79 2.78 0.17 9.23
C GLY A 79 1.67 0.50 8.21
N TYR A 80 0.83 -0.49 7.83
CA TYR A 80 -0.31 -0.22 6.94
C TYR A 80 -1.45 0.42 7.73
N PRO A 81 -1.96 1.61 7.34
CA PRO A 81 -2.85 2.39 8.19
C PRO A 81 -4.17 1.68 8.53
N ARG A 82 -4.47 1.55 9.84
CA ARG A 82 -5.72 0.97 10.31
C ARG A 82 -6.95 1.77 9.86
N ASN A 83 -6.78 3.06 9.60
CA ASN A 83 -7.83 3.96 9.12
C ASN A 83 -8.30 3.66 7.69
N LEU A 84 -7.60 2.80 6.94
CA LEU A 84 -8.04 2.27 5.65
C LEU A 84 -9.15 1.20 5.77
N SER A 85 -9.53 0.81 6.98
CA SER A 85 -10.65 -0.11 7.26
C SER A 85 -11.94 0.35 6.57
N ASN A 86 -12.56 -0.52 5.75
CA ASN A 86 -13.75 -0.25 4.94
C ASN A 86 -13.62 0.92 3.93
N LYS A 87 -12.43 1.47 3.72
CA LYS A 87 -12.20 2.62 2.84
C LYS A 87 -11.13 2.35 1.78
N GLY A 88 -10.08 1.67 2.18
CA GLY A 88 -8.94 1.38 1.33
C GLY A 88 -9.24 0.30 0.31
N TYR A 89 -8.30 0.11 -0.58
CA TYR A 89 -8.33 -0.91 -1.63
C TYR A 89 -6.91 -1.31 -2.01
N VAL A 90 -6.82 -2.44 -2.68
CA VAL A 90 -5.58 -2.96 -3.29
C VAL A 90 -5.85 -3.31 -4.75
N LEU A 91 -4.80 -3.59 -5.52
CA LEU A 91 -4.94 -4.16 -6.86
C LEU A 91 -4.52 -5.63 -6.85
N ILE A 92 -5.32 -6.46 -7.51
CA ILE A 92 -5.04 -7.87 -7.79
C ILE A 92 -5.41 -8.13 -9.24
N ASN A 93 -4.46 -8.63 -10.03
CA ASN A 93 -4.66 -8.89 -11.46
C ASN A 93 -5.18 -7.65 -12.22
N GLY A 94 -4.64 -6.45 -11.90
CA GLY A 94 -5.03 -5.19 -12.52
C GLY A 94 -6.41 -4.70 -12.15
N LYS A 95 -7.06 -5.24 -11.10
CA LYS A 95 -8.40 -4.84 -10.66
C LYS A 95 -8.40 -4.37 -9.23
N LYS A 96 -9.23 -3.36 -8.97
CA LYS A 96 -9.44 -2.79 -7.63
C LYS A 96 -10.25 -3.74 -6.76
N CYS A 97 -9.71 -4.11 -5.59
CA CYS A 97 -10.32 -4.97 -4.57
C CYS A 97 -10.46 -4.16 -3.28
N ASN A 98 -11.70 -3.88 -2.86
CA ASN A 98 -11.97 -3.07 -1.68
C ASN A 98 -11.69 -3.82 -0.39
N ILE A 99 -11.15 -3.12 0.62
CA ILE A 99 -10.94 -3.66 1.97
C ILE A 99 -12.28 -3.82 2.67
N LEU A 100 -12.54 -5.02 3.19
CA LEU A 100 -13.74 -5.40 3.90
C LEU A 100 -13.48 -5.52 5.41
N GLY A 101 -14.15 -4.72 6.19
CA GLY A 101 -13.99 -4.71 7.63
C GLY A 101 -12.73 -3.98 8.08
N ARG A 102 -12.25 -4.31 9.27
CA ARG A 102 -11.08 -3.66 9.87
C ARG A 102 -9.77 -4.24 9.38
N VAL A 103 -8.79 -3.37 9.11
CA VAL A 103 -7.38 -3.75 9.02
C VAL A 103 -6.95 -4.21 10.41
N CYS A 104 -6.44 -5.45 10.50
CA CYS A 104 -5.94 -6.07 11.73
C CYS A 104 -4.43 -5.79 11.90
N MET A 105 -3.81 -6.38 12.93
CA MET A 105 -2.38 -6.23 13.18
C MET A 105 -1.54 -6.76 12.01
N ASP A 106 -1.89 -7.95 11.52
CA ASP A 106 -1.06 -8.71 10.58
C ASP A 106 -1.80 -9.08 9.28
N GLN A 107 -3.07 -8.70 9.12
CA GLN A 107 -3.85 -9.04 7.92
C GLN A 107 -5.09 -8.17 7.76
N PHE A 108 -5.61 -8.16 6.51
CA PHE A 108 -6.94 -7.65 6.20
C PHE A 108 -7.58 -8.48 5.08
N MET A 109 -8.87 -8.31 4.86
CA MET A 109 -9.64 -9.00 3.83
C MET A 109 -10.10 -8.03 2.75
N VAL A 110 -10.17 -8.53 1.51
CA VAL A 110 -10.64 -7.78 0.35
C VAL A 110 -11.70 -8.55 -0.43
N ASP A 111 -12.56 -7.81 -1.12
CA ASP A 111 -13.57 -8.36 -2.04
C ASP A 111 -12.92 -8.77 -3.35
N VAL A 112 -13.02 -10.05 -3.69
CA VAL A 112 -12.58 -10.63 -4.98
C VAL A 112 -13.73 -11.34 -5.70
N THR A 113 -14.97 -10.99 -5.37
CA THR A 113 -16.18 -11.58 -5.97
C THR A 113 -16.17 -11.44 -7.49
N GLY A 114 -16.35 -12.55 -8.20
CA GLY A 114 -16.35 -12.60 -9.67
C GLY A 114 -14.96 -12.51 -10.31
N MET A 115 -13.90 -12.63 -9.51
CA MET A 115 -12.52 -12.66 -9.99
C MET A 115 -11.93 -14.09 -9.85
N ASP A 116 -11.05 -14.45 -10.78
CA ASP A 116 -10.22 -15.66 -10.65
C ASP A 116 -8.95 -15.29 -9.86
N VAL A 117 -9.06 -15.40 -8.53
CA VAL A 117 -7.98 -15.10 -7.58
C VAL A 117 -7.69 -16.35 -6.75
N LYS A 118 -6.41 -16.62 -6.56
CA LYS A 118 -5.91 -17.77 -5.82
C LYS A 118 -4.80 -17.40 -4.85
N GLU A 119 -4.50 -18.30 -3.93
CA GLU A 119 -3.36 -18.19 -3.04
C GLU A 119 -2.06 -18.06 -3.84
N GLY A 120 -1.20 -17.14 -3.41
CA GLY A 120 0.05 -16.77 -4.09
C GLY A 120 -0.10 -15.64 -5.11
N ASP A 121 -1.30 -15.24 -5.52
CA ASP A 121 -1.48 -14.12 -6.45
C ASP A 121 -0.90 -12.84 -5.84
N LYS A 122 -0.19 -12.05 -6.68
CA LYS A 122 0.41 -10.79 -6.28
C LYS A 122 -0.67 -9.76 -5.91
N VAL A 123 -0.44 -9.06 -4.83
CA VAL A 123 -1.26 -7.94 -4.36
C VAL A 123 -0.43 -6.66 -4.39
N THR A 124 -0.92 -5.63 -5.05
CA THR A 124 -0.30 -4.31 -5.06
C THR A 124 -1.04 -3.41 -4.07
N LEU A 125 -0.34 -3.02 -3.00
CA LEU A 125 -0.87 -2.09 -1.98
C LEU A 125 -0.59 -0.64 -2.36
N ALA A 126 0.57 -0.37 -2.97
CA ALA A 126 0.92 0.90 -3.59
C ALA A 126 1.81 0.63 -4.81
N GLY A 127 1.65 1.40 -5.88
CA GLY A 127 2.35 1.24 -7.15
C GLY A 127 1.46 0.71 -8.26
N LYS A 128 2.08 0.20 -9.33
CA LYS A 128 1.40 -0.22 -10.57
C LYS A 128 1.06 -1.71 -10.61
N ASP A 129 -0.11 -2.00 -11.17
CA ASP A 129 -0.55 -3.34 -11.52
C ASP A 129 -1.34 -3.31 -12.85
N GLY A 130 -0.72 -3.73 -13.94
CA GLY A 130 -1.24 -3.53 -15.29
C GLY A 130 -1.35 -2.05 -15.66
N SER A 131 -2.55 -1.63 -16.05
CA SER A 131 -2.88 -0.22 -16.35
C SER A 131 -3.25 0.60 -15.12
N GLU A 132 -3.51 -0.06 -14.00
CA GLU A 132 -3.95 0.58 -12.77
C GLU A 132 -2.76 0.96 -11.89
N GLU A 133 -2.95 2.01 -11.08
CA GLU A 133 -1.94 2.48 -10.12
C GLU A 133 -2.61 2.93 -8.82
N ILE A 134 -1.95 2.64 -7.71
CA ILE A 134 -2.31 3.18 -6.39
C ILE A 134 -1.19 4.12 -5.95
N LEU A 135 -1.49 5.39 -5.80
CA LEU A 135 -0.56 6.37 -5.27
C LEU A 135 -0.57 6.35 -3.73
N ILE A 136 0.59 6.57 -3.14
CA ILE A 136 0.73 6.71 -1.67
C ILE A 136 -0.07 7.91 -1.17
N ASP A 137 -0.11 9.00 -1.95
CA ASP A 137 -0.91 10.20 -1.64
C ASP A 137 -2.40 9.87 -1.50
N ASP A 138 -2.96 9.05 -2.41
CA ASP A 138 -4.36 8.62 -2.34
C ASP A 138 -4.66 7.80 -1.09
N LEU A 139 -3.77 6.86 -0.75
CA LEU A 139 -3.92 6.04 0.47
C LEU A 139 -3.80 6.88 1.73
N ALA A 140 -2.84 7.80 1.77
CA ALA A 140 -2.65 8.72 2.89
C ALA A 140 -3.89 9.59 3.10
N ALA A 141 -4.44 10.16 2.02
CA ALA A 141 -5.67 10.96 2.07
C ALA A 141 -6.86 10.14 2.58
N LEU A 142 -7.05 8.90 2.08
CA LEU A 142 -8.11 7.98 2.56
C LEU A 142 -7.94 7.62 4.04
N ALA A 143 -6.69 7.51 4.51
CA ALA A 143 -6.38 7.22 5.91
C ALA A 143 -6.52 8.45 6.82
N GLY A 144 -6.64 9.66 6.25
CA GLY A 144 -6.69 10.92 7.01
C GLY A 144 -5.32 11.34 7.53
N THR A 145 -4.27 11.00 6.81
CA THR A 145 -2.88 11.36 7.08
C THR A 145 -2.22 11.97 5.83
N PHE A 146 -0.90 12.04 5.77
CA PHE A 146 -0.15 12.55 4.63
C PHE A 146 1.02 11.63 4.27
N ASN A 147 1.57 11.82 3.07
CA ASN A 147 2.52 10.89 2.47
C ASN A 147 3.80 10.68 3.30
N TYR A 148 4.29 11.70 4.03
CA TYR A 148 5.46 11.58 4.92
C TYR A 148 5.24 10.55 6.03
N GLU A 149 4.09 10.64 6.72
CA GLU A 149 3.71 9.71 7.79
C GLU A 149 3.57 8.31 7.22
N PHE A 150 2.84 8.17 6.11
CA PHE A 150 2.62 6.86 5.48
C PHE A 150 3.94 6.12 5.19
N VAL A 151 4.94 6.80 4.59
CA VAL A 151 6.22 6.15 4.27
C VAL A 151 7.09 5.90 5.49
N CYS A 152 6.97 6.73 6.55
CA CYS A 152 7.70 6.55 7.81
C CYS A 152 7.17 5.37 8.63
N ASP A 153 5.85 5.11 8.56
CA ASP A 153 5.19 4.08 9.36
C ASP A 153 5.52 2.65 8.91
N LEU A 154 6.01 2.48 7.67
CA LEU A 154 6.43 1.16 7.18
C LEU A 154 7.55 0.59 8.03
N GLY A 155 7.18 -0.42 8.84
CA GLY A 155 8.02 -1.03 9.85
C GLY A 155 9.21 -1.86 9.31
N LYS A 156 10.08 -2.28 10.21
CA LYS A 156 11.23 -3.15 9.89
C LYS A 156 10.80 -4.58 9.51
N ARG A 157 9.58 -4.98 9.83
CA ARG A 157 9.01 -6.29 9.45
C ARG A 157 8.84 -6.45 7.93
N VAL A 158 8.78 -5.34 7.19
CA VAL A 158 8.63 -5.36 5.73
C VAL A 158 10.01 -5.35 5.09
N PRO A 159 10.43 -6.41 4.38
CA PRO A 159 11.70 -6.42 3.67
C PRO A 159 11.77 -5.31 2.62
N ARG A 160 12.96 -4.76 2.41
CA ARG A 160 13.23 -3.76 1.38
C ARG A 160 13.97 -4.41 0.21
N VAL A 161 13.45 -4.22 -1.00
CA VAL A 161 14.10 -4.67 -2.23
C VAL A 161 14.47 -3.44 -3.05
N PHE A 162 15.75 -3.26 -3.31
CA PHE A 162 16.26 -2.14 -4.10
C PHE A 162 16.36 -2.56 -5.56
N VAL A 163 15.68 -1.81 -6.43
CA VAL A 163 15.63 -2.08 -7.87
C VAL A 163 16.24 -0.90 -8.63
N LYS A 164 17.13 -1.18 -9.56
CA LYS A 164 17.72 -0.22 -10.49
C LYS A 164 17.67 -0.80 -11.90
N ASP A 165 17.15 -0.04 -12.85
CA ASP A 165 17.02 -0.45 -14.26
C ASP A 165 16.35 -1.83 -14.43
N GLY A 166 15.28 -2.08 -13.64
CA GLY A 166 14.53 -3.33 -13.63
C GLY A 166 15.24 -4.53 -13.00
N LYS A 167 16.43 -4.33 -12.41
CA LYS A 167 17.19 -5.40 -11.74
C LYS A 167 17.27 -5.17 -10.25
N ILE A 168 17.15 -6.25 -9.46
CA ILE A 168 17.40 -6.21 -8.02
C ILE A 168 18.90 -5.97 -7.82
N VAL A 169 19.24 -4.89 -7.10
CA VAL A 169 20.62 -4.51 -6.79
C VAL A 169 20.95 -4.67 -5.31
N GLY A 170 19.99 -5.00 -4.48
CA GLY A 170 20.16 -5.29 -3.07
C GLY A 170 18.83 -5.55 -2.39
N THR A 171 18.90 -6.17 -1.23
CA THR A 171 17.78 -6.39 -0.31
C THR A 171 18.21 -5.97 1.10
N LYS A 172 17.23 -5.64 1.93
CA LYS A 172 17.43 -5.47 3.37
C LYS A 172 16.25 -6.09 4.10
N ASP A 173 16.55 -7.17 4.82
CA ASP A 173 15.65 -7.77 5.78
C ASP A 173 16.25 -7.59 7.18
N TYR A 174 15.53 -6.93 8.08
CA TYR A 174 16.03 -6.64 9.42
C TYR A 174 15.98 -7.84 10.36
N PHE A 175 15.35 -8.94 9.95
CA PHE A 175 15.21 -10.15 10.77
C PHE A 175 16.07 -11.32 10.26
N GLU A 176 16.50 -11.29 9.00
CA GLU A 176 17.38 -12.31 8.42
C GLU A 176 18.86 -11.92 8.51
N ASP A 177 19.18 -10.60 8.46
CA ASP A 177 20.55 -10.10 8.44
C ASP A 177 21.24 -10.12 9.83
N ASP A 178 20.52 -10.40 10.92
CA ASP A 178 21.03 -10.32 12.30
C ASP A 178 21.43 -11.68 12.91
N TYR A 179 21.48 -12.77 12.13
CA TYR A 179 21.74 -14.13 12.63
C TYR A 179 23.01 -14.78 12.03
N GLU A 180 23.95 -13.99 11.49
CA GLU A 180 25.31 -14.46 11.18
C GLU A 180 26.33 -14.16 12.29
#